data_880e9d9a8782cae2c482f2e0a2b9aba9
#
_entry.id   880e9d9a8782cae2c482f2e0a2b9aba9
#
_cell.length_a   1.000
_cell.length_b   1.000
_cell.length_c   1.000
_cell.angle_alpha   90.00
_cell.angle_beta   90.00
_cell.angle_gamma   90.00
#
_symmetry.space_group_name_H-M   'P 1'
#
loop_
_entity.id
_entity.type
_entity.pdbx_description
1 polymer ?
#
loop_
_entity_poly.entity_id
_entity_poly.type
_entity_poly.pdbx_seq_one_letter_code
_entity_poly.pdbx_strand_id
1 'polypeptide(L)'
;MNTDDGYITEDGRQIGGVVMEMKNITLRFGGVTAIEDITFDIREGEIRAIIGPNGAGKSSMLNVVSGFYVPQEGEVFFRGEKRPPLKPFEVARQGIARTFQNIALFEGMSVLDNVMTGRLTQMNSGFISQALWRGQAEREEIENREICEKVIDFLEIQSIRKTPVSRLPYGLKKRVELARALASEPELLLLDEPMAGMNVEEKEDMSRFILDVNDEFGTTIALIEHDMGVVMDLSDRVVVMDYGKKIGDGTPNEVRNNQAVIDAYLGCLLYTSPSPRDQRGSRMPSSA
;
A
#
# COMPACT_ATOMS: atom_id res chain seq x y z
N MET A 1 -12.30 -11.07 25.90
CA MET A 1 -11.69 -9.73 25.84
C MET A 1 -12.28 -9.06 24.63
N ASN A 2 -12.94 -7.93 24.78
CA ASN A 2 -13.45 -7.17 23.62
C ASN A 2 -12.25 -6.72 22.82
N THR A 3 -12.12 -7.21 21.60
CA THR A 3 -11.05 -6.86 20.65
C THR A 3 -11.27 -5.51 19.96
N ASP A 4 -12.22 -4.72 20.47
CA ASP A 4 -12.69 -3.47 19.85
C ASP A 4 -12.11 -2.21 20.51
N ASP A 5 -11.40 -2.35 21.61
CA ASP A 5 -10.75 -1.22 22.28
C ASP A 5 -9.41 -0.94 21.58
N GLY A 6 -9.26 0.30 21.05
CA GLY A 6 -8.01 0.82 20.53
C GLY A 6 -6.88 0.81 21.58
N TYR A 7 -5.69 1.23 21.18
CA TYR A 7 -4.53 1.36 22.07
C TYR A 7 -3.82 2.69 21.85
N ILE A 8 -2.99 3.09 22.81
CA ILE A 8 -2.14 4.27 22.68
C ILE A 8 -0.72 3.80 22.31
N THR A 9 -0.16 4.36 21.26
CA THR A 9 1.22 4.10 20.81
C THR A 9 2.25 4.71 21.76
N GLU A 10 3.54 4.34 21.64
CA GLU A 10 4.61 4.88 22.48
C GLU A 10 4.79 6.40 22.32
N ASP A 11 4.49 6.94 21.15
CA ASP A 11 4.50 8.38 20.83
C ASP A 11 3.20 9.13 21.20
N GLY A 12 2.22 8.42 21.80
CA GLY A 12 0.98 9.00 22.34
C GLY A 12 -0.16 9.12 21.33
N ARG A 13 -0.06 8.57 20.11
CA ARG A 13 -1.16 8.50 19.14
C ARG A 13 -2.21 7.49 19.60
N GLN A 14 -3.48 7.82 19.39
CA GLN A 14 -4.57 6.91 19.68
C GLN A 14 -4.92 6.11 18.42
N ILE A 15 -4.72 4.81 18.49
CA ILE A 15 -5.15 3.83 17.48
C ILE A 15 -6.55 3.35 17.83
N GLY A 16 -7.45 3.39 16.86
CA GLY A 16 -8.86 3.05 17.04
C GLY A 16 -9.14 1.54 16.98
N GLY A 17 -10.41 1.20 16.74
CA GLY A 17 -10.87 -0.18 16.59
C GLY A 17 -10.39 -0.85 15.29
N VAL A 18 -10.78 -2.11 15.11
CA VAL A 18 -10.41 -2.89 13.92
C VAL A 18 -11.19 -2.41 12.70
N VAL A 19 -10.49 -1.89 11.70
CA VAL A 19 -11.07 -1.49 10.39
C VAL A 19 -11.11 -2.67 9.43
N MET A 20 -10.02 -3.43 9.35
CA MET A 20 -9.91 -4.59 8.45
C MET A 20 -9.40 -5.79 9.23
N GLU A 21 -10.05 -6.94 9.06
CA GLU A 21 -9.61 -8.19 9.66
C GLU A 21 -9.61 -9.31 8.63
N MET A 22 -8.52 -10.03 8.55
CA MET A 22 -8.34 -11.25 7.78
C MET A 22 -8.34 -12.43 8.74
N LYS A 23 -9.26 -13.38 8.56
CA LYS A 23 -9.38 -14.59 9.41
C LYS A 23 -9.13 -15.86 8.60
N ASN A 24 -8.08 -16.60 8.98
CA ASN A 24 -7.72 -17.91 8.43
C ASN A 24 -7.66 -17.94 6.89
N ILE A 25 -7.08 -16.87 6.30
CA ILE A 25 -7.01 -16.70 4.86
C ILE A 25 -6.09 -17.75 4.24
N THR A 26 -6.63 -18.52 3.31
CA THR A 26 -5.87 -19.45 2.47
C THR A 26 -6.13 -19.14 1.00
N LEU A 27 -5.04 -18.93 0.24
CA LEU A 27 -5.08 -18.64 -1.18
C LEU A 27 -4.17 -19.58 -1.96
N ARG A 28 -4.74 -20.26 -2.95
CA ARG A 28 -4.04 -21.25 -3.81
C ARG A 28 -4.16 -20.87 -5.28
N PHE A 29 -3.08 -21.07 -6.02
CA PHE A 29 -3.03 -20.97 -7.47
C PHE A 29 -2.60 -22.31 -8.07
N GLY A 30 -3.57 -23.06 -8.62
CA GLY A 30 -3.28 -24.44 -9.05
C GLY A 30 -2.75 -25.29 -7.92
N GLY A 31 -1.53 -25.80 -8.06
CA GLY A 31 -0.86 -26.63 -7.04
C GLY A 31 -0.03 -25.84 -6.01
N VAL A 32 0.01 -24.49 -6.09
CA VAL A 32 0.84 -23.65 -5.22
C VAL A 32 -0.02 -22.94 -4.20
N THR A 33 0.28 -23.11 -2.91
CA THR A 33 -0.33 -22.33 -1.83
C THR A 33 0.46 -21.04 -1.64
N ALA A 34 -0.14 -19.90 -1.98
CA ALA A 34 0.49 -18.58 -1.86
C ALA A 34 0.27 -17.96 -0.48
N ILE A 35 -0.83 -18.30 0.19
CA ILE A 35 -1.17 -17.89 1.56
C ILE A 35 -1.79 -19.10 2.26
N GLU A 36 -1.36 -19.41 3.47
CA GLU A 36 -1.80 -20.55 4.25
C GLU A 36 -2.18 -20.13 5.65
N ASP A 37 -3.48 -20.16 5.94
CA ASP A 37 -4.07 -19.94 7.28
C ASP A 37 -3.59 -18.65 7.98
N ILE A 38 -3.62 -17.52 7.27
CA ILE A 38 -3.16 -16.24 7.83
C ILE A 38 -4.32 -15.49 8.48
N THR A 39 -4.09 -15.06 9.73
CA THR A 39 -4.99 -14.19 10.48
C THR A 39 -4.22 -12.99 11.00
N PHE A 40 -4.68 -11.77 10.71
CA PHE A 40 -4.22 -10.49 11.28
C PHE A 40 -5.26 -9.39 11.06
N ASP A 41 -5.10 -8.28 11.76
CA ASP A 41 -5.98 -7.11 11.70
C ASP A 41 -5.22 -5.83 11.31
N ILE A 42 -5.98 -4.82 10.88
CA ILE A 42 -5.54 -3.44 10.66
C ILE A 42 -6.51 -2.55 11.42
N ARG A 43 -5.99 -1.58 12.20
CA ARG A 43 -6.78 -0.72 13.06
C ARG A 43 -6.88 0.70 12.55
N GLU A 44 -7.89 1.42 12.96
CA GLU A 44 -8.13 2.81 12.56
C GLU A 44 -6.98 3.72 13.00
N GLY A 45 -6.46 4.51 12.06
CA GLY A 45 -5.32 5.40 12.28
C GLY A 45 -3.96 4.71 12.39
N GLU A 46 -3.89 3.38 12.21
CA GLU A 46 -2.65 2.59 12.27
C GLU A 46 -1.89 2.64 10.95
N ILE A 47 -0.56 2.67 11.03
CA ILE A 47 0.33 2.30 9.93
C ILE A 47 0.76 0.84 10.15
N ARG A 48 0.14 -0.08 9.41
CA ARG A 48 0.38 -1.52 9.49
C ARG A 48 1.33 -1.99 8.40
N ALA A 49 2.55 -2.40 8.73
CA ALA A 49 3.45 -2.97 7.75
C ALA A 49 3.21 -4.47 7.53
N ILE A 50 3.38 -4.91 6.28
CA ILE A 50 3.38 -6.32 5.87
C ILE A 50 4.74 -6.59 5.24
N ILE A 51 5.59 -7.35 5.90
CA ILE A 51 6.96 -7.62 5.46
C ILE A 51 7.22 -9.11 5.26
N GLY A 52 8.35 -9.43 4.66
CA GLY A 52 8.79 -10.81 4.41
C GLY A 52 9.63 -10.93 3.15
N PRO A 53 10.31 -12.06 2.94
CA PRO A 53 11.09 -12.31 1.74
C PRO A 53 10.28 -12.24 0.44
N ASN A 54 10.98 -12.20 -0.69
CA ASN A 54 10.33 -12.30 -2.00
C ASN A 54 9.62 -13.66 -2.13
N GLY A 55 8.38 -13.63 -2.61
CA GLY A 55 7.55 -14.83 -2.69
C GLY A 55 6.84 -15.23 -1.39
N ALA A 56 6.96 -14.45 -0.30
CA ALA A 56 6.28 -14.74 0.96
C ALA A 56 4.74 -14.61 0.92
N GLY A 57 4.16 -14.06 -0.16
CA GLY A 57 2.71 -13.90 -0.30
C GLY A 57 2.17 -12.50 -0.01
N LYS A 58 3.03 -11.51 0.27
CA LYS A 58 2.64 -10.13 0.64
C LYS A 58 1.68 -9.48 -0.37
N SER A 59 2.08 -9.38 -1.64
CA SER A 59 1.25 -8.79 -2.70
C SER A 59 -0.02 -9.61 -2.96
N SER A 60 0.02 -10.94 -2.74
CA SER A 60 -1.17 -11.80 -2.80
C SER A 60 -2.15 -11.44 -1.68
N MET A 61 -1.67 -11.13 -0.47
CA MET A 61 -2.50 -10.66 0.64
C MET A 61 -3.14 -9.30 0.32
N LEU A 62 -2.38 -8.33 -0.22
CA LEU A 62 -2.95 -7.06 -0.68
C LEU A 62 -4.01 -7.27 -1.78
N ASN A 63 -3.79 -8.24 -2.66
CA ASN A 63 -4.77 -8.59 -3.70
C ASN A 63 -6.07 -9.18 -3.10
N VAL A 64 -6.00 -9.90 -1.99
CA VAL A 64 -7.19 -10.34 -1.23
C VAL A 64 -7.88 -9.14 -0.60
N VAL A 65 -7.15 -8.26 0.09
CA VAL A 65 -7.71 -7.05 0.72
C VAL A 65 -8.38 -6.14 -0.31
N SER A 66 -7.77 -5.93 -1.47
CA SER A 66 -8.29 -5.06 -2.54
C SER A 66 -9.30 -5.73 -3.48
N GLY A 67 -9.70 -6.99 -3.23
CA GLY A 67 -10.73 -7.68 -3.99
C GLY A 67 -10.29 -8.22 -5.36
N PHE A 68 -8.98 -8.21 -5.67
CA PHE A 68 -8.46 -8.84 -6.89
C PHE A 68 -8.48 -10.37 -6.80
N TYR A 69 -8.28 -10.91 -5.60
CA TYR A 69 -8.33 -12.34 -5.34
C TYR A 69 -9.38 -12.67 -4.28
N VAL A 70 -10.12 -13.74 -4.51
CA VAL A 70 -11.05 -14.34 -3.54
C VAL A 70 -10.34 -15.55 -2.93
N PRO A 71 -10.08 -15.56 -1.61
CA PRO A 71 -9.46 -16.71 -0.96
C PRO A 71 -10.39 -17.92 -1.00
N GLN A 72 -9.82 -19.13 -1.07
CA GLN A 72 -10.60 -20.36 -1.06
C GLN A 72 -11.08 -20.72 0.34
N GLU A 73 -10.34 -20.29 1.37
CA GLU A 73 -10.69 -20.49 2.78
C GLU A 73 -10.47 -19.20 3.56
N GLY A 74 -11.21 -19.04 4.65
CA GLY A 74 -11.14 -17.86 5.50
C GLY A 74 -12.13 -16.76 5.13
N GLU A 75 -12.08 -15.69 5.89
CA GLU A 75 -13.05 -14.60 5.82
C GLU A 75 -12.33 -13.25 5.94
N VAL A 76 -12.82 -12.26 5.22
CA VAL A 76 -12.39 -10.87 5.32
C VAL A 76 -13.52 -10.08 5.97
N PHE A 77 -13.19 -9.29 6.99
CA PHE A 77 -14.13 -8.38 7.64
C PHE A 77 -13.67 -6.95 7.41
N PHE A 78 -14.63 -6.06 7.16
CA PHE A 78 -14.41 -4.63 7.06
C PHE A 78 -15.39 -3.92 7.99
N ARG A 79 -14.88 -3.10 8.91
CA ARG A 79 -15.68 -2.45 9.97
C ARG A 79 -16.56 -3.42 10.77
N GLY A 80 -16.01 -4.59 11.09
CA GLY A 80 -16.71 -5.63 11.85
C GLY A 80 -17.73 -6.46 11.06
N GLU A 81 -18.03 -6.08 9.81
CA GLU A 81 -18.92 -6.80 8.93
C GLU A 81 -18.17 -7.75 7.98
N LYS A 82 -18.67 -8.98 7.86
CA LYS A 82 -18.10 -9.93 6.91
C LYS A 82 -18.27 -9.42 5.48
N ARG A 83 -17.16 -9.24 4.79
CA ARG A 83 -17.14 -8.78 3.41
C ARG A 83 -17.40 -9.93 2.44
N PRO A 84 -18.44 -9.88 1.60
CA PRO A 84 -18.63 -10.84 0.53
C PRO A 84 -17.51 -10.68 -0.51
N PRO A 85 -17.32 -11.64 -1.43
CA PRO A 85 -16.46 -11.44 -2.59
C PRO A 85 -16.88 -10.19 -3.38
N LEU A 86 -16.04 -9.18 -3.41
CA LEU A 86 -16.26 -7.91 -4.11
C LEU A 86 -15.24 -7.73 -5.22
N LYS A 87 -15.65 -7.03 -6.28
CA LYS A 87 -14.73 -6.58 -7.32
C LYS A 87 -13.92 -5.37 -6.85
N PRO A 88 -12.72 -5.11 -7.39
CA PRO A 88 -11.87 -4.00 -6.95
C PRO A 88 -12.55 -2.63 -6.93
N PHE A 89 -13.43 -2.34 -7.91
CA PHE A 89 -14.15 -1.05 -7.92
C PHE A 89 -15.21 -0.94 -6.79
N GLU A 90 -15.78 -2.06 -6.33
CA GLU A 90 -16.71 -2.09 -5.19
C GLU A 90 -15.92 -1.89 -3.88
N VAL A 91 -14.74 -2.48 -3.79
CA VAL A 91 -13.81 -2.26 -2.66
C VAL A 91 -13.37 -0.80 -2.60
N ALA A 92 -13.05 -0.18 -3.75
CA ALA A 92 -12.71 1.24 -3.81
C ALA A 92 -13.87 2.14 -3.32
N ARG A 93 -15.12 1.79 -3.62
CA ARG A 93 -16.31 2.51 -3.11
C ARG A 93 -16.52 2.36 -1.60
N GLN A 94 -15.94 1.33 -0.99
CA GLN A 94 -15.93 1.19 0.48
C GLN A 94 -14.91 2.10 1.17
N GLY A 95 -14.14 2.91 0.41
CA GLY A 95 -13.10 3.77 0.97
C GLY A 95 -11.73 3.08 1.09
N ILE A 96 -11.46 2.04 0.31
CA ILE A 96 -10.17 1.35 0.27
C ILE A 96 -9.46 1.72 -1.02
N ALA A 97 -8.39 2.53 -0.94
CA ALA A 97 -7.56 2.88 -2.08
C ALA A 97 -6.27 2.06 -2.10
N ARG A 98 -5.67 1.91 -3.28
CA ARG A 98 -4.40 1.20 -3.46
C ARG A 98 -3.50 1.90 -4.46
N THR A 99 -2.21 2.00 -4.13
CA THR A 99 -1.14 2.20 -5.11
C THR A 99 -0.62 0.84 -5.59
N PHE A 100 0.01 0.81 -6.75
CA PHE A 100 0.56 -0.42 -7.31
C PHE A 100 2.09 -0.36 -7.33
N GLN A 101 2.73 -1.52 -7.23
CA GLN A 101 4.18 -1.64 -7.35
C GLN A 101 4.68 -1.03 -8.67
N ASN A 102 4.01 -1.34 -9.78
CA ASN A 102 4.26 -0.71 -11.08
C ASN A 102 3.35 0.50 -11.23
N ILE A 103 3.95 1.65 -11.56
CA ILE A 103 3.22 2.90 -11.77
C ILE A 103 2.14 2.73 -12.83
N ALA A 104 0.87 2.94 -12.42
CA ALA A 104 -0.30 2.77 -13.27
C ALA A 104 -0.94 4.13 -13.61
N LEU A 105 -0.14 5.09 -14.07
CA LEU A 105 -0.60 6.43 -14.46
C LEU A 105 -0.91 6.48 -15.97
N PHE A 106 -1.83 7.37 -16.35
CA PHE A 106 -2.16 7.66 -17.74
C PHE A 106 -1.13 8.63 -18.31
N GLU A 107 -0.13 8.12 -19.02
CA GLU A 107 1.06 8.88 -19.46
C GLU A 107 0.75 10.08 -20.36
N GLY A 108 -0.32 10.03 -21.13
CA GLY A 108 -0.77 11.13 -22.00
C GLY A 108 -1.51 12.26 -21.27
N MET A 109 -1.89 12.04 -20.00
CA MET A 109 -2.63 13.01 -19.20
C MET A 109 -1.70 13.87 -18.34
N SER A 110 -2.16 15.06 -17.94
CA SER A 110 -1.45 15.89 -16.96
C SER A 110 -1.48 15.24 -15.56
N VAL A 111 -0.65 15.77 -14.63
CA VAL A 111 -0.69 15.40 -13.21
C VAL A 111 -2.10 15.58 -12.65
N LEU A 112 -2.68 16.77 -12.84
CA LEU A 112 -4.03 17.08 -12.33
C LEU A 112 -5.08 16.10 -12.87
N ASP A 113 -5.06 15.81 -14.18
CA ASP A 113 -6.02 14.89 -14.78
C ASP A 113 -5.87 13.47 -14.23
N ASN A 114 -4.62 13.02 -13.99
CA ASN A 114 -4.36 11.73 -13.33
C ASN A 114 -4.92 11.70 -11.91
N VAL A 115 -4.71 12.75 -11.11
CA VAL A 115 -5.23 12.84 -9.74
C VAL A 115 -6.75 12.87 -9.75
N MET A 116 -7.37 13.61 -10.69
CA MET A 116 -8.84 13.65 -10.87
C MET A 116 -9.44 12.27 -11.15
N THR A 117 -8.70 11.34 -11.78
CA THR A 117 -9.22 9.95 -11.96
C THR A 117 -9.45 9.23 -10.64
N GLY A 118 -8.78 9.62 -9.54
CA GLY A 118 -9.02 9.10 -8.20
C GLY A 118 -10.43 9.41 -7.69
N ARG A 119 -11.07 10.48 -8.17
CA ARG A 119 -12.43 10.89 -7.78
C ARG A 119 -13.55 10.13 -8.49
N LEU A 120 -13.24 9.35 -9.56
CA LEU A 120 -14.27 8.70 -10.38
C LEU A 120 -15.20 7.75 -9.60
N THR A 121 -14.71 7.16 -8.52
CA THR A 121 -15.53 6.29 -7.65
C THR A 121 -16.48 7.05 -6.74
N GLN A 122 -16.25 8.34 -6.54
CA GLN A 122 -17.01 9.24 -5.66
C GLN A 122 -18.06 10.06 -6.43
N MET A 123 -17.94 10.15 -7.77
CA MET A 123 -18.85 10.92 -8.60
C MET A 123 -20.21 10.22 -8.70
N ASN A 124 -21.28 10.94 -8.32
CA ASN A 124 -22.66 10.45 -8.30
C ASN A 124 -23.52 11.06 -9.41
N SER A 125 -22.99 12.00 -10.20
CA SER A 125 -23.75 12.63 -11.27
C SER A 125 -24.15 11.63 -12.35
N GLY A 126 -25.47 11.56 -12.66
CA GLY A 126 -26.00 10.66 -13.67
C GLY A 126 -25.53 11.03 -15.09
N PHE A 127 -25.52 10.05 -15.99
CA PHE A 127 -25.06 10.19 -17.38
C PHE A 127 -25.66 11.38 -18.12
N ILE A 128 -26.95 11.73 -17.84
CA ILE A 128 -27.64 12.85 -18.48
C ILE A 128 -27.14 14.21 -17.97
N SER A 129 -26.86 14.34 -16.65
CA SER A 129 -26.34 15.58 -16.06
C SER A 129 -24.88 15.82 -16.48
N GLN A 130 -24.09 14.77 -16.61
CA GLN A 130 -22.73 14.83 -17.17
C GLN A 130 -22.74 15.22 -18.64
N ALA A 131 -23.65 14.66 -19.46
CA ALA A 131 -23.78 15.00 -20.89
C ALA A 131 -24.21 16.44 -21.15
N LEU A 132 -25.05 17.02 -20.27
CA LEU A 132 -25.53 18.39 -20.40
C LEU A 132 -24.61 19.43 -19.73
N TRP A 133 -23.59 18.97 -19.00
CA TRP A 133 -22.65 19.78 -18.26
C TRP A 133 -23.29 21.02 -17.58
N ARG A 134 -24.39 20.84 -16.85
CA ARG A 134 -25.14 21.88 -16.18
C ARG A 134 -25.55 21.50 -14.77
N GLY A 135 -25.47 22.45 -13.85
CA GLY A 135 -26.04 22.34 -12.50
C GLY A 135 -25.22 21.44 -11.58
N GLN A 136 -25.69 20.23 -11.30
CA GLN A 136 -25.07 19.34 -10.31
C GLN A 136 -23.70 18.82 -10.78
N ALA A 137 -23.54 18.46 -12.04
CA ALA A 137 -22.30 17.96 -12.59
C ALA A 137 -21.16 19.01 -12.53
N GLU A 138 -21.48 20.27 -12.81
CA GLU A 138 -20.52 21.38 -12.73
C GLU A 138 -20.04 21.61 -11.28
N ARG A 139 -20.98 21.61 -10.30
CA ARG A 139 -20.62 21.73 -8.88
C ARG A 139 -19.77 20.57 -8.40
N GLU A 140 -20.15 19.35 -8.73
CA GLU A 140 -19.43 18.14 -8.37
C GLU A 140 -18.00 18.12 -8.96
N GLU A 141 -17.82 18.62 -10.20
CA GLU A 141 -16.50 18.77 -10.80
C GLU A 141 -15.64 19.83 -10.08
N ILE A 142 -16.23 20.99 -9.72
CA ILE A 142 -15.52 22.02 -8.97
C ILE A 142 -15.07 21.48 -7.61
N GLU A 143 -15.96 20.83 -6.85
CA GLU A 143 -15.64 20.24 -5.55
C GLU A 143 -14.53 19.18 -5.66
N ASN A 144 -14.66 18.26 -6.62
CA ASN A 144 -13.64 17.23 -6.87
C ASN A 144 -12.30 17.83 -7.27
N ARG A 145 -12.30 18.91 -8.05
CA ARG A 145 -11.09 19.62 -8.43
C ARG A 145 -10.42 20.31 -7.25
N GLU A 146 -11.19 20.93 -6.35
CA GLU A 146 -10.66 21.54 -5.12
C GLU A 146 -9.99 20.51 -4.21
N ILE A 147 -10.58 19.32 -4.06
CA ILE A 147 -9.96 18.22 -3.33
C ILE A 147 -8.64 17.80 -3.98
N CYS A 148 -8.63 17.63 -5.30
CA CYS A 148 -7.41 17.26 -6.02
C CYS A 148 -6.31 18.33 -5.91
N GLU A 149 -6.65 19.62 -6.00
CA GLU A 149 -5.66 20.71 -5.83
C GLU A 149 -5.10 20.72 -4.39
N LYS A 150 -5.91 20.48 -3.35
CA LYS A 150 -5.42 20.32 -1.97
C LYS A 150 -4.43 19.15 -1.83
N VAL A 151 -4.73 18.01 -2.42
CA VAL A 151 -3.81 16.86 -2.40
C VAL A 151 -2.52 17.14 -3.17
N ILE A 152 -2.61 17.86 -4.30
CA ILE A 152 -1.45 18.30 -5.09
C ILE A 152 -0.57 19.26 -4.29
N ASP A 153 -1.17 20.19 -3.56
CA ASP A 153 -0.46 21.14 -2.69
C ASP A 153 0.19 20.40 -1.51
N PHE A 154 -0.54 19.49 -0.86
CA PHE A 154 -0.03 18.67 0.23
C PHE A 154 1.20 17.85 -0.15
N LEU A 155 1.21 17.24 -1.33
CA LEU A 155 2.34 16.46 -1.83
C LEU A 155 3.42 17.29 -2.54
N GLU A 156 3.35 18.62 -2.47
CA GLU A 156 4.34 19.56 -3.02
C GLU A 156 4.59 19.38 -4.53
N ILE A 157 3.53 19.05 -5.31
CA ILE A 157 3.60 18.83 -6.76
C ILE A 157 2.83 19.87 -7.59
N GLN A 158 2.46 21.02 -6.99
CA GLN A 158 1.66 22.06 -7.64
C GLN A 158 2.38 22.69 -8.84
N SER A 159 3.71 22.78 -8.82
CA SER A 159 4.50 23.33 -9.93
C SER A 159 4.39 22.52 -11.22
N ILE A 160 4.14 21.21 -11.10
CA ILE A 160 4.06 20.26 -12.22
C ILE A 160 2.63 19.83 -12.56
N ARG A 161 1.59 20.39 -11.90
CA ARG A 161 0.20 19.92 -12.04
C ARG A 161 -0.33 19.88 -13.49
N LYS A 162 0.19 20.72 -14.38
CA LYS A 162 -0.17 20.76 -15.81
C LYS A 162 0.79 19.97 -16.71
N THR A 163 1.83 19.39 -16.14
CA THR A 163 2.84 18.63 -16.89
C THR A 163 2.31 17.24 -17.22
N PRO A 164 2.47 16.76 -18.47
CA PRO A 164 2.18 15.36 -18.80
C PRO A 164 3.04 14.41 -17.98
N VAL A 165 2.42 13.36 -17.42
CA VAL A 165 3.11 12.42 -16.50
C VAL A 165 4.27 11.69 -17.16
N SER A 166 4.19 11.48 -18.50
CA SER A 166 5.27 10.88 -19.29
C SER A 166 6.61 11.60 -19.19
N ARG A 167 6.59 12.90 -18.88
CA ARG A 167 7.80 13.75 -18.76
C ARG A 167 8.40 13.78 -17.35
N LEU A 168 7.76 13.16 -16.38
CA LEU A 168 8.19 13.22 -14.98
C LEU A 168 9.25 12.15 -14.69
N PRO A 169 10.24 12.48 -13.85
CA PRO A 169 11.12 11.49 -13.26
C PRO A 169 10.34 10.51 -12.37
N TYR A 170 10.94 9.36 -12.10
CA TYR A 170 10.27 8.24 -11.45
C TYR A 170 9.70 8.59 -10.06
N GLY A 171 10.47 9.26 -9.19
CA GLY A 171 10.01 9.67 -7.86
C GLY A 171 8.79 10.58 -7.90
N LEU A 172 8.74 11.54 -8.84
CA LEU A 172 7.55 12.39 -9.02
C LEU A 172 6.35 11.61 -9.55
N LYS A 173 6.54 10.59 -10.40
CA LYS A 173 5.45 9.70 -10.82
C LYS A 173 4.86 8.94 -9.63
N LYS A 174 5.70 8.46 -8.70
CA LYS A 174 5.24 7.82 -7.45
C LYS A 174 4.45 8.78 -6.56
N ARG A 175 4.87 10.06 -6.44
CA ARG A 175 4.07 11.09 -5.73
C ARG A 175 2.70 11.31 -6.39
N VAL A 176 2.64 11.34 -7.73
CA VAL A 176 1.37 11.47 -8.46
C VAL A 176 0.47 10.25 -8.26
N GLU A 177 1.04 9.04 -8.16
CA GLU A 177 0.29 7.84 -7.85
C GLU A 177 -0.31 7.87 -6.44
N LEU A 178 0.47 8.34 -5.45
CA LEU A 178 -0.01 8.59 -4.09
C LEU A 178 -1.11 9.67 -4.10
N ALA A 179 -0.91 10.78 -4.81
CA ALA A 179 -1.91 11.84 -4.96
C ALA A 179 -3.24 11.32 -5.50
N ARG A 180 -3.18 10.48 -6.53
CA ARG A 180 -4.39 9.88 -7.11
C ARG A 180 -5.13 8.98 -6.12
N ALA A 181 -4.39 8.20 -5.32
CA ALA A 181 -5.00 7.36 -4.29
C ALA A 181 -5.63 8.21 -3.17
N LEU A 182 -4.94 9.25 -2.70
CA LEU A 182 -5.44 10.18 -1.68
C LEU A 182 -6.64 11.00 -2.14
N ALA A 183 -6.70 11.35 -3.43
CA ALA A 183 -7.84 12.07 -3.99
C ALA A 183 -9.17 11.32 -3.83
N SER A 184 -9.16 9.99 -3.63
CA SER A 184 -10.38 9.24 -3.31
C SER A 184 -10.83 9.38 -1.85
N GLU A 185 -10.10 10.13 -1.00
CA GLU A 185 -10.34 10.29 0.44
C GLU A 185 -10.51 8.93 1.13
N PRO A 186 -9.50 8.04 1.06
CA PRO A 186 -9.63 6.69 1.55
C PRO A 186 -9.61 6.62 3.07
N GLU A 187 -10.40 5.71 3.63
CA GLU A 187 -10.30 5.28 5.02
C GLU A 187 -9.11 4.34 5.24
N LEU A 188 -8.87 3.45 4.26
CA LEU A 188 -7.74 2.51 4.24
C LEU A 188 -6.95 2.67 2.95
N LEU A 189 -5.69 3.06 3.08
CA LEU A 189 -4.75 3.22 1.98
C LEU A 189 -3.77 2.04 1.96
N LEU A 190 -3.75 1.31 0.84
CA LEU A 190 -2.85 0.18 0.61
C LEU A 190 -1.67 0.65 -0.24
N LEU A 191 -0.46 0.62 0.32
CA LEU A 191 0.78 1.02 -0.34
C LEU A 191 1.64 -0.22 -0.65
N ASP A 192 1.87 -0.49 -1.93
CA ASP A 192 2.63 -1.66 -2.39
C ASP A 192 4.02 -1.21 -2.88
N GLU A 193 5.03 -1.30 -2.02
CA GLU A 193 6.42 -0.88 -2.26
C GLU A 193 6.50 0.58 -2.79
N PRO A 194 5.95 1.57 -2.06
CA PRO A 194 5.87 2.94 -2.55
C PRO A 194 7.25 3.58 -2.79
N MET A 195 8.29 3.11 -2.11
CA MET A 195 9.65 3.67 -2.16
C MET A 195 10.61 2.87 -3.06
N ALA A 196 10.13 1.80 -3.70
CA ALA A 196 10.95 1.00 -4.60
C ALA A 196 11.49 1.86 -5.76
N GLY A 197 12.79 1.75 -6.03
CA GLY A 197 13.46 2.49 -7.12
C GLY A 197 13.75 3.97 -6.86
N MET A 198 13.47 4.48 -5.66
CA MET A 198 13.78 5.84 -5.23
C MET A 198 15.19 5.96 -4.66
N ASN A 199 15.81 7.13 -4.82
CA ASN A 199 17.04 7.49 -4.11
C ASN A 199 16.75 7.82 -2.63
N VAL A 200 17.77 8.10 -1.83
CA VAL A 200 17.63 8.32 -0.37
C VAL A 200 16.74 9.52 -0.07
N GLU A 201 16.96 10.66 -0.73
CA GLU A 201 16.19 11.90 -0.53
C GLU A 201 14.71 11.70 -0.91
N GLU A 202 14.44 11.04 -2.04
CA GLU A 202 13.08 10.72 -2.47
C GLU A 202 12.36 9.77 -1.50
N LYS A 203 13.09 8.82 -0.87
CA LYS A 203 12.55 7.94 0.16
C LYS A 203 12.21 8.70 1.45
N GLU A 204 13.08 9.59 1.89
CA GLU A 204 12.84 10.45 3.07
C GLU A 204 11.60 11.32 2.88
N ASP A 205 11.48 11.97 1.71
CA ASP A 205 10.29 12.72 1.35
C ASP A 205 9.02 11.86 1.36
N MET A 206 9.07 10.68 0.74
CA MET A 206 7.91 9.76 0.68
C MET A 206 7.54 9.26 2.08
N SER A 207 8.52 8.96 2.94
CA SER A 207 8.31 8.59 4.34
C SER A 207 7.57 9.70 5.10
N ARG A 208 8.03 10.94 4.94
CA ARG A 208 7.37 12.12 5.53
C ARG A 208 5.92 12.23 5.06
N PHE A 209 5.66 12.15 3.76
CA PHE A 209 4.29 12.23 3.24
C PHE A 209 3.38 11.11 3.75
N ILE A 210 3.90 9.89 3.92
CA ILE A 210 3.12 8.77 4.48
C ILE A 210 2.74 9.05 5.93
N LEU A 211 3.66 9.58 6.75
CA LEU A 211 3.38 9.99 8.13
C LEU A 211 2.39 11.14 8.17
N ASP A 212 2.61 12.19 7.36
CA ASP A 212 1.72 13.36 7.30
C ASP A 212 0.29 12.97 6.86
N VAL A 213 0.13 12.02 5.92
CA VAL A 213 -1.16 11.45 5.52
C VAL A 213 -1.86 10.76 6.68
N ASN A 214 -1.12 9.99 7.47
CA ASN A 214 -1.69 9.32 8.64
C ASN A 214 -2.07 10.32 9.73
N ASP A 215 -1.20 11.28 10.03
CA ASP A 215 -1.38 12.24 11.13
C ASP A 215 -2.43 13.33 10.80
N GLU A 216 -2.40 13.91 9.57
CA GLU A 216 -3.27 15.04 9.23
C GLU A 216 -4.66 14.59 8.75
N PHE A 217 -4.74 13.49 8.01
CA PHE A 217 -6.01 12.97 7.47
C PHE A 217 -6.61 11.83 8.30
N GLY A 218 -5.88 11.29 9.28
CA GLY A 218 -6.31 10.13 10.05
C GLY A 218 -6.44 8.86 9.20
N THR A 219 -5.82 8.82 8.03
CA THR A 219 -5.94 7.70 7.10
C THR A 219 -5.23 6.47 7.64
N THR A 220 -5.93 5.36 7.74
CA THR A 220 -5.33 4.05 8.05
C THR A 220 -4.47 3.57 6.89
N ILE A 221 -3.25 3.08 7.15
CA ILE A 221 -2.31 2.68 6.10
C ILE A 221 -1.88 1.23 6.27
N ALA A 222 -1.97 0.44 5.20
CA ALA A 222 -1.31 -0.85 5.10
C ALA A 222 -0.16 -0.75 4.09
N LEU A 223 1.07 -1.00 4.56
CA LEU A 223 2.30 -0.77 3.82
C LEU A 223 3.04 -2.09 3.56
N ILE A 224 3.33 -2.41 2.29
CA ILE A 224 4.34 -3.41 1.96
C ILE A 224 5.65 -2.69 1.69
N GLU A 225 6.69 -3.02 2.42
CA GLU A 225 8.05 -2.57 2.18
C GLU A 225 9.06 -3.69 2.50
N HIS A 226 10.23 -3.58 1.91
CA HIS A 226 11.34 -4.52 2.13
C HIS A 226 12.56 -3.85 2.79
N ASP A 227 12.57 -2.52 2.88
CA ASP A 227 13.58 -1.75 3.60
C ASP A 227 13.22 -1.72 5.10
N MET A 228 13.95 -2.52 5.88
CA MET A 228 13.66 -2.66 7.33
C MET A 228 13.83 -1.34 8.10
N GLY A 229 14.73 -0.45 7.67
CA GLY A 229 14.87 0.87 8.28
C GLY A 229 13.57 1.66 8.16
N VAL A 230 13.06 1.76 6.93
CA VAL A 230 11.79 2.44 6.63
C VAL A 230 10.63 1.84 7.42
N VAL A 231 10.53 0.50 7.45
CA VAL A 231 9.45 -0.19 8.19
C VAL A 231 9.49 0.11 9.67
N MET A 232 10.68 0.07 10.28
CA MET A 232 10.85 0.35 11.72
C MET A 232 10.53 1.80 12.09
N ASP A 233 10.79 2.75 11.18
CA ASP A 233 10.57 4.17 11.42
C ASP A 233 9.09 4.60 11.17
N LEU A 234 8.37 3.90 10.28
CA LEU A 234 7.02 4.32 9.88
C LEU A 234 5.90 3.55 10.58
N SER A 235 6.15 2.30 11.00
CA SER A 235 5.04 1.39 11.31
C SER A 235 4.74 1.32 12.81
N ASP A 236 3.47 1.31 13.16
CA ASP A 236 2.99 1.03 14.53
C ASP A 236 3.07 -0.45 14.85
N ARG A 237 2.64 -1.30 13.89
CA ARG A 237 2.68 -2.76 14.00
C ARG A 237 3.12 -3.38 12.69
N VAL A 238 3.76 -4.52 12.79
CA VAL A 238 4.33 -5.25 11.65
C VAL A 238 3.83 -6.69 11.67
N VAL A 239 3.33 -7.17 10.54
CA VAL A 239 3.08 -8.59 10.30
C VAL A 239 4.16 -9.13 9.37
N VAL A 240 4.75 -10.25 9.75
CA VAL A 240 5.83 -10.90 8.98
C VAL A 240 5.33 -12.17 8.35
N MET A 241 5.51 -12.26 7.05
CA MET A 241 5.14 -13.41 6.25
C MET A 241 6.38 -14.12 5.70
N ASP A 242 6.36 -15.45 5.70
CA ASP A 242 7.35 -16.27 5.04
C ASP A 242 6.67 -17.51 4.46
N TYR A 243 6.98 -17.85 3.19
CA TYR A 243 6.37 -18.96 2.44
C TYR A 243 4.85 -19.10 2.61
N GLY A 244 4.14 -17.95 2.58
CA GLY A 244 2.67 -17.92 2.72
C GLY A 244 2.14 -18.05 4.13
N LYS A 245 2.99 -18.07 5.16
CA LYS A 245 2.62 -18.18 6.58
C LYS A 245 2.97 -16.92 7.36
N LYS A 246 2.22 -16.64 8.41
CA LYS A 246 2.55 -15.59 9.37
C LYS A 246 3.55 -16.13 10.39
N ILE A 247 4.76 -15.55 10.44
CA ILE A 247 5.84 -15.94 11.37
C ILE A 247 6.09 -14.91 12.48
N GLY A 248 5.51 -13.72 12.37
CA GLY A 248 5.60 -12.68 13.38
C GLY A 248 4.44 -11.69 13.26
N ASP A 249 4.06 -11.09 14.38
CA ASP A 249 3.01 -10.06 14.47
C ASP A 249 3.20 -9.28 15.76
N GLY A 250 3.43 -7.97 15.70
CA GLY A 250 3.68 -7.13 16.86
C GLY A 250 4.25 -5.76 16.50
N THR A 251 4.74 -5.05 17.49
CA THR A 251 5.46 -3.79 17.30
C THR A 251 6.76 -4.00 16.53
N PRO A 252 7.34 -2.96 15.90
CA PRO A 252 8.64 -3.06 15.23
C PRO A 252 9.73 -3.67 16.13
N ASN A 253 9.78 -3.28 17.41
CA ASN A 253 10.74 -3.80 18.37
C ASN A 253 10.54 -5.29 18.69
N GLU A 254 9.31 -5.74 18.83
CA GLU A 254 9.00 -7.17 19.05
C GLU A 254 9.39 -8.02 17.86
N VAL A 255 9.06 -7.54 16.65
CA VAL A 255 9.37 -8.23 15.39
C VAL A 255 10.89 -8.30 15.16
N ARG A 256 11.62 -7.21 15.43
CA ARG A 256 13.09 -7.17 15.30
C ARG A 256 13.80 -8.19 16.18
N ASN A 257 13.24 -8.49 17.35
CA ASN A 257 13.81 -9.44 18.32
C ASN A 257 13.24 -10.87 18.20
N ASN A 258 12.34 -11.12 17.24
CA ASN A 258 11.75 -12.43 17.03
C ASN A 258 12.71 -13.36 16.26
N GLN A 259 13.11 -14.48 16.88
CA GLN A 259 14.08 -15.40 16.30
C GLN A 259 13.60 -15.98 14.96
N ALA A 260 12.32 -16.33 14.82
CA ALA A 260 11.76 -16.86 13.57
C ALA A 260 11.86 -15.84 12.42
N VAL A 261 11.69 -14.55 12.73
CA VAL A 261 11.85 -13.46 11.75
C VAL A 261 13.32 -13.30 11.36
N ILE A 262 14.22 -13.29 12.34
CA ILE A 262 15.67 -13.20 12.10
C ILE A 262 16.13 -14.36 11.20
N ASP A 263 15.71 -15.58 11.50
CA ASP A 263 16.11 -16.78 10.74
C ASP A 263 15.58 -16.74 9.30
N ALA A 264 14.35 -16.26 9.08
CA ALA A 264 13.77 -16.11 7.74
C ALA A 264 14.56 -15.11 6.88
N TYR A 265 15.01 -13.99 7.45
CA TYR A 265 15.82 -13.00 6.74
C TYR A 265 17.27 -13.42 6.57
N LEU A 266 17.88 -14.08 7.56
CA LEU A 266 19.24 -14.65 7.46
C LEU A 266 19.29 -15.81 6.45
N GLY A 267 18.26 -16.67 6.43
CA GLY A 267 18.10 -17.72 5.43
C GLY A 267 18.09 -17.19 4.00
N CYS A 268 17.41 -16.05 3.78
CA CYS A 268 17.41 -15.37 2.48
C CYS A 268 18.80 -14.88 2.04
N LEU A 269 19.63 -14.39 2.96
CA LEU A 269 21.00 -13.96 2.66
C LEU A 269 21.91 -15.11 2.25
N LEU A 270 21.70 -16.31 2.77
CA LEU A 270 22.45 -17.50 2.38
C LEU A 270 22.11 -17.99 0.96
N TYR A 271 20.89 -17.74 0.48
CA TYR A 271 20.48 -18.06 -0.90
C TYR A 271 20.92 -17.00 -1.93
N THR A 272 21.34 -15.82 -1.51
CA THR A 272 21.93 -14.78 -2.38
C THR A 272 23.45 -14.91 -2.54
N SER A 273 24.07 -16.00 -2.07
CA SER A 273 25.48 -16.27 -2.40
C SER A 273 25.62 -16.43 -3.92
N PRO A 274 26.68 -15.83 -4.53
CA PRO A 274 26.80 -15.77 -5.98
C PRO A 274 26.76 -17.16 -6.59
N SER A 275 25.94 -17.29 -7.64
CA SER A 275 25.79 -18.51 -8.42
C SER A 275 27.17 -19.04 -8.85
N PRO A 276 27.41 -20.35 -8.94
CA PRO A 276 28.65 -20.91 -9.49
C PRO A 276 29.00 -20.38 -10.88
N ARG A 277 28.05 -19.78 -11.61
CA ARG A 277 28.29 -19.08 -12.89
C ARG A 277 29.00 -17.76 -12.73
N ASP A 278 28.77 -17.03 -11.63
CA ASP A 278 29.39 -15.74 -11.36
C ASP A 278 30.85 -15.88 -10.93
N GLN A 279 31.24 -17.04 -10.39
CA GLN A 279 32.61 -17.34 -10.00
C GLN A 279 33.53 -17.71 -11.20
N ARG A 280 32.99 -17.95 -12.38
CA ARG A 280 33.78 -18.29 -13.59
C ARG A 280 34.33 -17.07 -14.32
N GLY A 281 33.83 -15.85 -14.02
CA GLY A 281 34.25 -14.60 -14.67
C GLY A 281 35.56 -13.98 -14.14
N SER A 282 36.14 -14.46 -13.05
CA SER A 282 37.31 -13.82 -12.41
C SER A 282 38.67 -14.49 -12.65
N ARG A 283 38.79 -15.45 -13.55
CA ARG A 283 40.07 -15.97 -13.99
C ARG A 283 40.52 -15.28 -15.28
N MET A 284 41.19 -14.14 -15.16
CA MET A 284 42.06 -13.63 -16.23
C MET A 284 43.28 -14.51 -16.33
N PRO A 285 43.70 -14.95 -17.54
CA PRO A 285 44.96 -15.61 -17.70
C PRO A 285 46.09 -14.59 -17.47
N SER A 286 47.00 -14.90 -16.57
CA SER A 286 48.27 -14.22 -16.45
C SER A 286 49.05 -14.41 -17.75
N SER A 287 49.33 -13.35 -18.47
CA SER A 287 50.26 -13.31 -19.59
C SER A 287 51.66 -13.59 -19.12
N ALA A 288 52.26 -14.64 -19.65
CA ALA A 288 53.71 -14.79 -19.74
C ALA A 288 54.21 -14.08 -21.00
#